data_6fc5cfe25c5eeef65a2468283a9ed8dd
#
_entry.id   6fc5cfe25c5eeef65a2468283a9ed8dd
#
_cell.length_a   1.000
_cell.length_b   1.000
_cell.length_c   1.000
_cell.angle_alpha   90.00
_cell.angle_beta   90.00
_cell.angle_gamma   90.00
#
_symmetry.space_group_name_H-M   'P 1'
#
loop_
_entity.id
_entity.type
_entity.pdbx_description
1 polymer ?
#
loop_
_entity_poly.entity_id
_entity_poly.type
_entity_poly.pdbx_seq_one_letter_code
_entity_poly.pdbx_strand_id
1 'polypeptide(L)'
;MATSIAASSTATNVFASTPQFTRPTFLMCPPEWYGVDYVLNPWMAGNVHRSSRDLAFAQWKGMHNVLRSVADVRLLHPEPGCPDMVFVAHSALIHNGVAALSSFNPQQRRAETAYLRRWLISQGFLLWETPRETPFEGEGDVAFNDDGNALWAAHGVRTCRAAHRHVADAWHVPVTSLHLSDPRFYHLDTCFTPLAGGYILYYPGAFDAASNAAIEHAYPANRRIAVSEHDATHMACCALNLGRTVFTGEITRELATRLFDAGFDVVQLELSEFIKGGGGAKSLALRLSDLPVTHARLGLLPVS
;
A
#
# COMPACT_ATOMS: atom_id res chain seq x y z
N MET A 1 -64.30 -18.06 3.85
CA MET A 1 -63.62 -17.30 2.77
C MET A 1 -62.67 -16.31 3.42
N ALA A 2 -61.38 -16.64 3.47
CA ALA A 2 -60.35 -15.77 4.02
C ALA A 2 -59.44 -15.36 2.89
N THR A 3 -59.46 -14.08 2.54
CA THR A 3 -58.69 -13.49 1.44
C THR A 3 -57.30 -13.15 1.97
N SER A 4 -56.30 -13.88 1.48
CA SER A 4 -54.87 -13.61 1.70
C SER A 4 -54.43 -12.44 0.85
N ILE A 5 -53.97 -11.36 1.49
CA ILE A 5 -53.30 -10.25 0.84
C ILE A 5 -51.80 -10.54 0.86
N ALA A 6 -51.25 -10.89 -0.32
CA ALA A 6 -49.81 -11.02 -0.52
C ALA A 6 -49.21 -9.61 -0.60
N ALA A 7 -48.39 -9.24 0.36
CA ALA A 7 -47.52 -8.05 0.28
C ALA A 7 -46.34 -8.33 -0.62
N SER A 8 -46.36 -7.71 -1.81
CA SER A 8 -45.21 -7.68 -2.74
C SER A 8 -44.18 -6.70 -2.20
N SER A 9 -43.10 -7.22 -1.62
CA SER A 9 -41.91 -6.46 -1.26
C SER A 9 -41.03 -6.31 -2.52
N THR A 10 -41.19 -5.20 -3.22
CA THR A 10 -40.21 -4.76 -4.23
C THR A 10 -38.98 -4.20 -3.53
N ALA A 11 -38.01 -5.06 -3.24
CA ALA A 11 -36.66 -4.62 -2.88
C ALA A 11 -36.05 -3.96 -4.12
N THR A 12 -35.99 -2.63 -4.11
CA THR A 12 -35.25 -1.86 -5.11
C THR A 12 -33.76 -2.13 -4.89
N ASN A 13 -33.19 -3.04 -5.67
CA ASN A 13 -31.76 -3.27 -5.76
C ASN A 13 -31.13 -2.02 -6.37
N VAL A 14 -30.73 -1.07 -5.55
CA VAL A 14 -29.80 -0.01 -5.93
C VAL A 14 -28.41 -0.63 -5.98
N PHE A 15 -28.10 -1.33 -7.07
CA PHE A 15 -26.72 -1.68 -7.37
C PHE A 15 -26.00 -0.35 -7.67
N ALA A 16 -25.26 0.15 -6.68
CA ALA A 16 -24.25 1.14 -6.93
C ALA A 16 -23.31 0.54 -8.01
N SER A 17 -23.19 1.19 -9.16
CA SER A 17 -22.29 0.71 -10.21
C SER A 17 -20.86 0.73 -9.66
N THR A 18 -20.19 -0.42 -9.69
CA THR A 18 -18.78 -0.52 -9.33
C THR A 18 -17.98 0.54 -10.08
N PRO A 19 -17.05 1.24 -9.42
CA PRO A 19 -16.25 2.28 -10.08
C PRO A 19 -15.53 1.71 -11.30
N GLN A 20 -15.66 2.40 -12.45
CA GLN A 20 -14.95 2.04 -13.66
C GLN A 20 -13.74 2.93 -13.83
N PHE A 21 -12.57 2.33 -14.05
CA PHE A 21 -11.32 3.03 -14.29
C PHE A 21 -10.82 2.71 -15.69
N THR A 22 -10.30 3.71 -16.39
CA THR A 22 -9.71 3.57 -17.73
C THR A 22 -8.18 3.64 -17.71
N ARG A 23 -7.61 4.04 -16.57
CA ARG A 23 -6.16 4.14 -16.29
C ARG A 23 -5.89 3.64 -14.88
N PRO A 24 -4.64 3.19 -14.57
CA PRO A 24 -4.24 2.98 -13.19
C PRO A 24 -4.60 4.20 -12.35
N THR A 25 -5.23 3.99 -11.23
CA THR A 25 -5.75 5.09 -10.41
C THR A 25 -5.31 4.90 -8.96
N PHE A 26 -4.84 5.98 -8.35
CA PHE A 26 -4.38 6.02 -6.96
C PHE A 26 -5.14 7.08 -6.16
N LEU A 27 -5.25 6.84 -4.87
CA LEU A 27 -5.66 7.82 -3.88
C LEU A 27 -4.42 8.31 -3.14
N MET A 28 -4.26 9.61 -3.01
CA MET A 28 -3.24 10.24 -2.19
C MET A 28 -3.90 11.22 -1.21
N CYS A 29 -3.28 11.43 -0.05
CA CYS A 29 -3.72 12.43 0.92
C CYS A 29 -2.65 13.52 1.03
N PRO A 30 -2.97 14.83 0.84
CA PRO A 30 -2.01 15.92 1.00
C PRO A 30 -1.49 16.01 2.44
N PRO A 31 -0.22 16.43 2.65
CA PRO A 31 0.43 16.45 3.96
C PRO A 31 0.11 17.71 4.78
N GLU A 32 -1.10 18.29 4.69
CA GLU A 32 -1.46 19.53 5.40
C GLU A 32 -1.31 19.42 6.92
N TRP A 33 -1.62 18.24 7.46
CA TRP A 33 -1.53 17.97 8.91
C TRP A 33 -0.43 16.98 9.25
N TYR A 34 0.41 16.61 8.27
CA TYR A 34 1.50 15.68 8.50
C TYR A 34 2.50 16.22 9.51
N GLY A 35 2.89 15.35 10.41
CA GLY A 35 3.92 15.56 11.42
C GLY A 35 4.25 14.26 12.11
N VAL A 36 5.46 14.15 12.67
CA VAL A 36 5.80 13.05 13.56
C VAL A 36 5.55 13.55 14.99
N ASP A 37 4.34 13.30 15.50
CA ASP A 37 3.87 13.83 16.78
C ASP A 37 4.01 12.83 17.94
N TYR A 38 4.29 11.56 17.61
CA TYR A 38 4.42 10.42 18.53
C TYR A 38 5.33 9.35 17.93
N VAL A 39 5.55 8.25 18.65
CA VAL A 39 6.34 7.10 18.16
C VAL A 39 5.46 5.86 18.03
N LEU A 40 5.19 5.43 16.80
CA LEU A 40 4.46 4.21 16.48
C LEU A 40 5.33 3.13 15.80
N ASN A 41 6.53 3.52 15.37
CA ASN A 41 7.49 2.65 14.71
C ASN A 41 8.93 3.17 14.94
N PRO A 42 9.96 2.37 14.69
CA PRO A 42 11.35 2.75 14.94
C PRO A 42 11.85 3.98 14.16
N TRP A 43 11.31 4.25 12.95
CA TRP A 43 11.71 5.43 12.18
C TRP A 43 11.23 6.74 12.81
N MET A 44 10.10 6.73 13.51
CA MET A 44 9.61 7.89 14.26
C MET A 44 10.48 8.20 15.48
N ALA A 45 11.21 7.21 16.01
CA ALA A 45 12.10 7.40 17.15
C ALA A 45 13.19 8.42 16.81
N GLY A 46 13.31 9.47 17.63
CA GLY A 46 14.25 10.59 17.39
C GLY A 46 13.79 11.62 16.36
N ASN A 47 12.65 11.43 15.70
CA ASN A 47 12.08 12.34 14.70
C ASN A 47 10.84 13.10 15.18
N VAL A 48 10.40 12.88 16.42
CA VAL A 48 9.23 13.58 17.00
C VAL A 48 9.48 15.10 16.95
N HIS A 49 8.52 15.82 16.35
CA HIS A 49 8.54 17.27 16.09
C HIS A 49 9.74 17.75 15.24
N ARG A 50 10.36 16.86 14.44
CA ARG A 50 11.48 17.20 13.54
C ARG A 50 11.11 17.17 12.06
N SER A 51 9.84 16.97 11.71
CA SER A 51 9.37 17.08 10.33
C SER A 51 9.24 18.54 9.90
N SER A 52 9.64 18.82 8.65
CA SER A 52 9.40 20.11 8.00
C SER A 52 8.16 20.00 7.13
N ARG A 53 7.13 20.77 7.47
CA ARG A 53 5.86 20.78 6.72
C ARG A 53 6.03 21.23 5.27
N ASP A 54 6.81 22.30 5.07
CA ASP A 54 7.05 22.86 3.74
C ASP A 54 7.81 21.85 2.85
N LEU A 55 8.84 21.19 3.41
CA LEU A 55 9.59 20.17 2.69
C LEU A 55 8.74 18.94 2.41
N ALA A 56 7.94 18.47 3.38
CA ALA A 56 7.01 17.36 3.17
C ALA A 56 6.02 17.69 2.05
N PHE A 57 5.50 18.93 2.02
CA PHE A 57 4.60 19.35 0.95
C PHE A 57 5.29 19.38 -0.42
N ALA A 58 6.52 19.88 -0.50
CA ALA A 58 7.32 19.89 -1.73
C ALA A 58 7.59 18.47 -2.23
N GLN A 59 8.01 17.55 -1.36
CA GLN A 59 8.28 16.15 -1.68
C GLN A 59 7.01 15.42 -2.14
N TRP A 60 5.91 15.59 -1.40
CA TRP A 60 4.61 15.01 -1.77
C TRP A 60 4.15 15.51 -3.14
N LYS A 61 4.25 16.82 -3.40
CA LYS A 61 3.89 17.42 -4.69
C LYS A 61 4.76 16.89 -5.83
N GLY A 62 6.06 16.68 -5.58
CA GLY A 62 6.97 16.02 -6.52
C GLY A 62 6.46 14.64 -6.93
N MET A 63 6.20 13.77 -5.94
CA MET A 63 5.64 12.43 -6.18
C MET A 63 4.27 12.49 -6.87
N HIS A 64 3.36 13.36 -6.41
CA HIS A 64 2.04 13.53 -7.00
C HIS A 64 2.11 13.91 -8.49
N ASN A 65 3.00 14.84 -8.87
CA ASN A 65 3.18 15.26 -10.25
C ASN A 65 3.72 14.12 -11.13
N VAL A 66 4.72 13.40 -10.64
CA VAL A 66 5.28 12.23 -11.32
C VAL A 66 4.19 11.17 -11.52
N LEU A 67 3.43 10.85 -10.47
CA LEU A 67 2.40 9.82 -10.54
C LEU A 67 1.26 10.23 -11.50
N ARG A 68 0.86 11.51 -11.52
CA ARG A 68 -0.14 12.03 -12.47
C ARG A 68 0.27 11.94 -13.93
N SER A 69 1.54 11.90 -14.24
CA SER A 69 1.99 11.74 -15.63
C SER A 69 1.70 10.34 -16.17
N VAL A 70 1.56 9.33 -15.31
CA VAL A 70 1.43 7.91 -15.69
C VAL A 70 0.12 7.27 -15.24
N ALA A 71 -0.59 7.88 -14.29
CA ALA A 71 -1.80 7.36 -13.67
C ALA A 71 -2.79 8.49 -13.37
N ASP A 72 -4.03 8.14 -13.06
CA ASP A 72 -4.96 9.07 -12.46
C ASP A 72 -4.75 9.12 -10.95
N VAL A 73 -4.77 10.34 -10.39
CA VAL A 73 -4.63 10.52 -8.94
C VAL A 73 -5.86 11.25 -8.41
N ARG A 74 -6.53 10.61 -7.45
CA ARG A 74 -7.60 11.19 -6.65
C ARG A 74 -7.05 11.63 -5.30
N LEU A 75 -7.70 12.61 -4.69
CA LEU A 75 -7.27 13.16 -3.41
C LEU A 75 -8.29 12.83 -2.32
N LEU A 76 -7.78 12.38 -1.18
CA LEU A 76 -8.49 12.30 0.08
C LEU A 76 -8.24 13.61 0.82
N HIS A 77 -9.30 14.24 1.35
CA HIS A 77 -9.14 15.45 2.14
C HIS A 77 -8.41 15.14 3.46
N PRO A 78 -7.31 15.84 3.77
CA PRO A 78 -6.60 15.65 5.03
C PRO A 78 -7.39 16.22 6.21
N GLU A 79 -7.36 15.54 7.36
CA GLU A 79 -8.15 15.91 8.52
C GLU A 79 -7.26 16.32 9.70
N PRO A 80 -7.61 17.41 10.41
CA PRO A 80 -6.89 17.81 11.62
C PRO A 80 -6.85 16.67 12.65
N GLY A 81 -5.70 16.48 13.31
CA GLY A 81 -5.53 15.42 14.30
C GLY A 81 -5.27 14.02 13.72
N CYS A 82 -5.14 13.90 12.40
CA CYS A 82 -4.77 12.67 11.71
C CYS A 82 -3.45 12.84 10.93
N PRO A 83 -2.29 13.03 11.62
CA PRO A 83 -1.03 13.33 10.94
C PRO A 83 -0.54 12.21 10.04
N ASP A 84 -0.86 10.95 10.34
CA ASP A 84 -0.47 9.79 9.53
C ASP A 84 -1.41 9.51 8.34
N MET A 85 -2.46 10.31 8.15
CA MET A 85 -3.43 10.11 7.06
C MET A 85 -2.78 10.25 5.68
N VAL A 86 -1.62 10.88 5.59
CA VAL A 86 -0.78 10.92 4.39
C VAL A 86 -0.34 9.53 3.91
N PHE A 87 -0.17 8.58 4.83
CA PHE A 87 0.13 7.16 4.55
C PHE A 87 -1.15 6.38 4.23
N VAL A 88 -1.89 6.87 3.25
CA VAL A 88 -3.24 6.43 2.92
C VAL A 88 -3.31 4.95 2.46
N ALA A 89 -2.23 4.38 1.95
CA ALA A 89 -2.17 2.98 1.56
C ALA A 89 -2.41 2.02 2.74
N HIS A 90 -2.09 2.43 3.96
CA HIS A 90 -2.33 1.62 5.15
C HIS A 90 -3.80 1.57 5.57
N SER A 91 -4.68 2.36 4.94
CA SER A 91 -6.08 2.51 5.37
C SER A 91 -7.04 1.51 4.73
N ALA A 92 -6.63 0.83 3.65
CA ALA A 92 -7.42 -0.23 2.99
C ALA A 92 -6.55 -1.11 2.09
N LEU A 93 -7.10 -2.26 1.69
CA LEU A 93 -6.70 -3.03 0.51
C LEU A 93 -7.87 -3.01 -0.48
N ILE A 94 -7.62 -2.65 -1.74
CA ILE A 94 -8.66 -2.50 -2.76
C ILE A 94 -8.35 -3.36 -3.97
N HIS A 95 -9.34 -4.15 -4.41
CA HIS A 95 -9.25 -4.95 -5.62
C HIS A 95 -10.64 -5.17 -6.22
N ASN A 96 -10.78 -5.05 -7.53
CA ASN A 96 -12.03 -5.28 -8.27
C ASN A 96 -13.27 -4.55 -7.67
N GLY A 97 -13.09 -3.29 -7.22
CA GLY A 97 -14.17 -2.48 -6.68
C GLY A 97 -14.60 -2.82 -5.24
N VAL A 98 -13.96 -3.79 -4.61
CA VAL A 98 -14.12 -4.14 -3.19
C VAL A 98 -12.98 -3.52 -2.38
N ALA A 99 -13.30 -2.89 -1.27
CA ALA A 99 -12.33 -2.28 -0.36
C ALA A 99 -12.40 -2.95 1.02
N ALA A 100 -11.37 -3.70 1.39
CA ALA A 100 -11.18 -4.17 2.76
C ALA A 100 -10.60 -3.04 3.60
N LEU A 101 -11.41 -2.50 4.52
CA LEU A 101 -11.03 -1.39 5.37
C LEU A 101 -10.14 -1.82 6.52
N SER A 102 -9.17 -0.97 6.85
CA SER A 102 -8.27 -1.20 7.97
C SER A 102 -8.96 -1.03 9.32
N SER A 103 -8.58 -1.91 10.25
CA SER A 103 -8.81 -1.81 11.68
C SER A 103 -7.47 -1.53 12.35
N PHE A 104 -7.10 -0.25 12.45
CA PHE A 104 -5.78 0.15 12.94
C PHE A 104 -5.49 -0.33 14.35
N ASN A 105 -4.33 -0.98 14.54
CA ASN A 105 -3.84 -1.36 15.86
C ASN A 105 -3.51 -0.12 16.71
N PRO A 106 -2.73 0.87 16.26
CA PRO A 106 -2.47 2.09 17.01
C PRO A 106 -3.75 2.93 17.16
N GLN A 107 -4.04 3.33 18.40
CA GLN A 107 -5.21 4.16 18.71
C GLN A 107 -5.18 5.49 17.96
N GLN A 108 -4.01 6.06 17.74
CA GLN A 108 -3.78 7.34 17.07
C GLN A 108 -4.32 7.38 15.64
N ARG A 109 -4.32 6.23 14.95
CA ARG A 109 -4.75 6.13 13.56
C ARG A 109 -6.21 5.69 13.37
N ARG A 110 -6.88 5.25 14.42
CA ARG A 110 -8.23 4.67 14.30
C ARG A 110 -9.29 5.61 13.73
N ALA A 111 -9.13 6.92 13.92
CA ALA A 111 -10.04 7.92 13.35
C ALA A 111 -9.99 7.97 11.83
N GLU A 112 -8.83 7.67 11.22
CA GLU A 112 -8.61 7.73 9.76
C GLU A 112 -9.58 6.83 8.98
N THR A 113 -9.90 5.65 9.51
CA THR A 113 -10.81 4.68 8.88
C THR A 113 -12.18 5.29 8.55
N ALA A 114 -12.72 6.14 9.43
CA ALA A 114 -14.04 6.74 9.23
C ALA A 114 -14.04 7.74 8.04
N TYR A 115 -12.95 8.46 7.83
CA TYR A 115 -12.81 9.41 6.74
C TYR A 115 -12.66 8.69 5.40
N LEU A 116 -11.79 7.69 5.32
CA LEU A 116 -11.64 6.88 4.11
C LEU A 116 -12.94 6.13 3.77
N ARG A 117 -13.61 5.56 4.79
CA ARG A 117 -14.89 4.86 4.62
C ARG A 117 -15.93 5.73 3.92
N ARG A 118 -16.13 6.97 4.37
CA ARG A 118 -17.07 7.92 3.73
C ARG A 118 -16.67 8.22 2.31
N TRP A 119 -15.38 8.43 2.06
CA TRP A 119 -14.87 8.69 0.72
C TRP A 119 -15.12 7.49 -0.21
N LEU A 120 -14.78 6.27 0.18
CA LEU A 120 -14.98 5.07 -0.63
C LEU A 120 -16.46 4.83 -0.97
N ILE A 121 -17.36 5.00 0.00
CA ILE A 121 -18.82 4.92 -0.24
C ILE A 121 -19.24 5.96 -1.29
N SER A 122 -18.78 7.20 -1.19
CA SER A 122 -19.11 8.26 -2.15
C SER A 122 -18.60 7.96 -3.57
N GLN A 123 -17.57 7.14 -3.70
CA GLN A 123 -17.00 6.70 -4.97
C GLN A 123 -17.61 5.38 -5.49
N GLY A 124 -18.52 4.75 -4.77
CA GLY A 124 -19.22 3.53 -5.17
C GLY A 124 -18.47 2.22 -4.91
N PHE A 125 -17.44 2.22 -4.05
CA PHE A 125 -16.78 0.98 -3.64
C PHE A 125 -17.66 0.15 -2.72
N LEU A 126 -17.60 -1.18 -2.88
CA LEU A 126 -18.15 -2.13 -1.92
C LEU A 126 -17.18 -2.26 -0.75
N LEU A 127 -17.70 -2.16 0.47
CA LEU A 127 -16.86 -2.24 1.67
C LEU A 127 -16.86 -3.65 2.25
N TRP A 128 -15.68 -4.13 2.60
CA TRP A 128 -15.45 -5.32 3.42
C TRP A 128 -14.90 -4.86 4.77
N GLU A 129 -15.68 -5.04 5.82
CA GLU A 129 -15.35 -4.53 7.16
C GLU A 129 -14.54 -5.58 7.92
N THR A 130 -13.35 -5.21 8.38
CA THR A 130 -12.57 -6.05 9.29
C THR A 130 -13.08 -5.88 10.71
N PRO A 131 -13.30 -6.96 11.51
CA PRO A 131 -13.71 -6.85 12.88
C PRO A 131 -12.75 -5.98 13.70
N ARG A 132 -13.29 -5.14 14.61
CA ARG A 132 -12.47 -4.18 15.37
C ARG A 132 -11.37 -4.82 16.20
N GLU A 133 -11.60 -6.04 16.69
CA GLU A 133 -10.69 -6.82 17.51
C GLU A 133 -9.65 -7.57 16.67
N THR A 134 -9.70 -7.41 15.35
CA THR A 134 -8.80 -8.06 14.40
C THR A 134 -7.97 -6.99 13.69
N PRO A 135 -6.84 -6.55 14.25
CA PRO A 135 -6.00 -5.53 13.63
C PRO A 135 -5.58 -5.90 12.22
N PHE A 136 -5.77 -4.95 11.29
CA PHE A 136 -5.43 -5.03 9.88
C PHE A 136 -5.09 -3.63 9.34
N GLU A 137 -3.98 -3.47 8.63
CA GLU A 137 -3.51 -2.16 8.16
C GLU A 137 -3.27 -2.13 6.63
N GLY A 138 -4.29 -2.51 5.88
CA GLY A 138 -4.41 -2.29 4.44
C GLY A 138 -3.24 -2.81 3.59
N GLU A 139 -2.88 -2.04 2.57
CA GLU A 139 -1.74 -2.33 1.69
C GLU A 139 -0.39 -2.16 2.39
N GLY A 140 -0.36 -1.68 3.65
CA GLY A 140 0.83 -1.73 4.48
C GLY A 140 1.26 -3.15 4.80
N ASP A 141 0.28 -4.05 5.05
CA ASP A 141 0.58 -5.43 5.48
C ASP A 141 0.11 -6.50 4.51
N VAL A 142 -0.63 -6.15 3.46
CA VAL A 142 -1.15 -7.11 2.48
C VAL A 142 -0.93 -6.60 1.06
N ALA A 143 -0.45 -7.48 0.19
CA ALA A 143 -0.26 -7.21 -1.22
C ALA A 143 -0.78 -8.35 -2.08
N PHE A 144 -1.44 -8.03 -3.19
CA PHE A 144 -1.68 -9.03 -4.24
C PHE A 144 -0.37 -9.42 -4.93
N ASN A 145 -0.30 -10.67 -5.40
CA ASN A 145 0.71 -11.04 -6.37
C ASN A 145 0.47 -10.31 -7.71
N ASP A 146 1.42 -10.40 -8.63
CA ASP A 146 1.35 -9.71 -9.94
C ASP A 146 0.08 -10.10 -10.74
N ASP A 147 -0.39 -11.34 -10.64
CA ASP A 147 -1.59 -11.84 -11.33
C ASP A 147 -2.91 -11.44 -10.63
N GLY A 148 -2.89 -10.86 -9.45
CA GLY A 148 -4.06 -10.47 -8.68
C GLY A 148 -4.92 -11.64 -8.15
N ASN A 149 -4.38 -12.86 -8.11
CA ASN A 149 -5.12 -14.08 -7.78
C ASN A 149 -4.68 -14.73 -6.44
N ALA A 150 -3.74 -14.15 -5.74
CA ALA A 150 -3.25 -14.59 -4.43
C ALA A 150 -2.75 -13.40 -3.60
N LEU A 151 -2.77 -13.54 -2.28
CA LEU A 151 -2.31 -12.53 -1.34
C LEU A 151 -1.03 -12.97 -0.63
N TRP A 152 -0.14 -12.00 -0.48
CA TRP A 152 0.92 -11.99 0.52
C TRP A 152 0.43 -11.15 1.70
N ALA A 153 0.48 -11.69 2.90
CA ALA A 153 0.02 -10.98 4.09
C ALA A 153 1.03 -11.15 5.23
N ALA A 154 1.49 -10.04 5.80
CA ALA A 154 2.39 -10.07 6.93
C ALA A 154 1.67 -9.88 8.26
N HIS A 155 2.20 -10.49 9.29
CA HIS A 155 1.80 -10.30 10.68
C HIS A 155 3.02 -10.08 11.57
N GLY A 156 2.78 -9.46 12.70
CA GLY A 156 3.81 -9.13 13.69
C GLY A 156 3.36 -7.96 14.55
N VAL A 157 3.75 -6.74 14.17
CA VAL A 157 3.53 -5.54 14.97
C VAL A 157 2.14 -4.92 14.75
N ARG A 158 1.66 -4.88 13.52
CA ARG A 158 0.46 -4.12 13.14
C ARG A 158 -0.73 -5.02 12.81
N THR A 159 -0.62 -5.83 11.81
CA THR A 159 -1.68 -6.76 11.42
C THR A 159 -1.54 -8.07 12.19
N CYS A 160 -2.64 -8.60 12.69
CA CYS A 160 -2.66 -9.91 13.33
C CYS A 160 -2.88 -11.02 12.29
N ARG A 161 -2.34 -12.22 12.56
CA ARG A 161 -2.47 -13.37 11.65
C ARG A 161 -3.93 -13.78 11.37
N ALA A 162 -4.83 -13.55 12.33
CA ALA A 162 -6.25 -13.85 12.14
C ALA A 162 -6.91 -13.00 11.04
N ALA A 163 -6.40 -11.79 10.79
CA ALA A 163 -6.89 -10.91 9.73
C ALA A 163 -6.65 -11.48 8.33
N HIS A 164 -5.60 -12.27 8.11
CA HIS A 164 -5.19 -12.72 6.77
C HIS A 164 -6.29 -13.49 6.06
N ARG A 165 -6.90 -14.47 6.74
CA ARG A 165 -7.99 -15.25 6.14
C ARG A 165 -9.21 -14.37 5.93
N HIS A 166 -9.57 -13.55 6.92
CA HIS A 166 -10.73 -12.65 6.80
C HIS A 166 -10.61 -11.71 5.60
N VAL A 167 -9.42 -11.16 5.37
CA VAL A 167 -9.15 -10.28 4.22
C VAL A 167 -9.16 -11.06 2.91
N ALA A 168 -8.55 -12.26 2.88
CA ALA A 168 -8.57 -13.12 1.69
C ALA A 168 -9.98 -13.57 1.28
N ASP A 169 -10.88 -13.75 2.25
CA ASP A 169 -12.30 -14.12 2.00
C ASP A 169 -13.05 -13.03 1.22
N ALA A 170 -12.61 -11.77 1.27
CA ALA A 170 -13.21 -10.68 0.49
C ALA A 170 -13.15 -10.92 -1.03
N TRP A 171 -12.16 -11.66 -1.50
CA TRP A 171 -11.94 -11.98 -2.92
C TRP A 171 -11.88 -13.47 -3.20
N HIS A 172 -12.06 -14.33 -2.19
CA HIS A 172 -11.96 -15.78 -2.29
C HIS A 172 -10.63 -16.28 -2.89
N VAL A 173 -9.52 -15.64 -2.51
CA VAL A 173 -8.18 -15.96 -2.99
C VAL A 173 -7.32 -16.63 -1.90
N PRO A 174 -6.32 -17.44 -2.28
CA PRO A 174 -5.37 -17.97 -1.31
C PRO A 174 -4.51 -16.86 -0.70
N VAL A 175 -4.06 -17.07 0.55
CA VAL A 175 -3.18 -16.16 1.25
C VAL A 175 -1.96 -16.89 1.79
N THR A 176 -0.77 -16.34 1.51
CA THR A 176 0.49 -16.75 2.13
C THR A 176 0.81 -15.80 3.26
N SER A 177 0.88 -16.34 4.49
CA SER A 177 1.20 -15.57 5.69
C SER A 177 2.70 -15.50 5.91
N LEU A 178 3.22 -14.29 6.11
CA LEU A 178 4.61 -14.01 6.42
C LEU A 178 4.72 -13.43 7.83
N HIS A 179 5.75 -13.83 8.59
CA HIS A 179 6.04 -13.27 9.90
C HIS A 179 7.19 -12.27 9.81
N LEU A 180 6.91 -11.02 10.21
CA LEU A 180 7.92 -9.96 10.36
C LEU A 180 8.65 -10.18 11.70
N SER A 181 9.87 -10.69 11.63
CA SER A 181 10.66 -11.03 12.82
C SER A 181 11.62 -9.92 13.26
N ASP A 182 11.96 -8.99 12.35
CA ASP A 182 12.75 -7.82 12.69
C ASP A 182 11.79 -6.64 13.01
N PRO A 183 11.78 -6.12 14.26
CA PRO A 183 10.85 -5.07 14.68
C PRO A 183 11.06 -3.72 13.96
N ARG A 184 12.15 -3.55 13.24
CA ARG A 184 12.37 -2.38 12.38
C ARG A 184 11.37 -2.36 11.22
N PHE A 185 11.06 -3.51 10.67
CA PHE A 185 10.13 -3.65 9.55
C PHE A 185 8.74 -3.99 10.08
N TYR A 186 8.01 -2.96 10.48
CA TYR A 186 6.72 -3.07 11.18
C TYR A 186 5.52 -3.28 10.24
N HIS A 187 5.72 -3.07 8.93
CA HIS A 187 4.78 -3.33 7.84
C HIS A 187 5.43 -4.13 6.73
N LEU A 188 4.62 -4.88 5.97
CA LEU A 188 5.07 -5.63 4.80
C LEU A 188 5.64 -4.70 3.73
N ASP A 189 4.97 -3.57 3.44
CA ASP A 189 5.38 -2.61 2.42
C ASP A 189 6.78 -2.01 2.67
N THR A 190 7.27 -2.04 3.91
CA THR A 190 8.63 -1.57 4.24
C THR A 190 9.74 -2.53 3.80
N CYS A 191 9.41 -3.80 3.54
CA CYS A 191 10.41 -4.83 3.26
C CYS A 191 10.04 -5.82 2.15
N PHE A 192 8.89 -5.64 1.47
CA PHE A 192 8.41 -6.58 0.47
C PHE A 192 7.49 -5.91 -0.54
N THR A 193 7.82 -5.98 -1.82
CA THR A 193 7.00 -5.41 -2.91
C THR A 193 6.97 -6.35 -4.10
N PRO A 194 5.82 -6.96 -4.42
CA PRO A 194 5.62 -7.65 -5.69
C PRO A 194 5.83 -6.68 -6.85
N LEU A 195 6.59 -7.12 -7.85
CA LEU A 195 6.85 -6.37 -9.07
C LEU A 195 6.28 -7.10 -10.28
N ALA A 196 5.99 -6.35 -11.33
CA ALA A 196 5.48 -6.89 -12.59
C ALA A 196 6.38 -7.98 -13.18
N GLY A 197 5.76 -8.94 -13.88
CA GLY A 197 6.46 -10.08 -14.50
C GLY A 197 6.90 -11.14 -13.49
N GLY A 198 6.25 -11.22 -12.33
CA GLY A 198 6.52 -12.21 -11.30
C GLY A 198 7.85 -12.01 -10.58
N TYR A 199 8.31 -10.77 -10.47
CA TYR A 199 9.47 -10.41 -9.65
C TYR A 199 9.06 -10.01 -8.23
N ILE A 200 10.02 -10.03 -7.32
CA ILE A 200 9.88 -9.54 -5.97
C ILE A 200 11.09 -8.69 -5.57
N LEU A 201 10.83 -7.51 -5.02
CA LEU A 201 11.81 -6.67 -4.32
C LEU A 201 11.61 -6.86 -2.82
N TYR A 202 12.61 -7.38 -2.10
CA TYR A 202 12.42 -7.70 -0.69
C TYR A 202 13.71 -7.68 0.11
N TYR A 203 13.59 -7.52 1.43
CA TYR A 203 14.68 -7.66 2.38
C TYR A 203 14.53 -8.96 3.19
N PRO A 204 15.36 -9.99 2.94
CA PRO A 204 15.24 -11.28 3.62
C PRO A 204 15.39 -11.19 5.15
N GLY A 205 16.19 -10.22 5.64
CA GLY A 205 16.43 -10.03 7.08
C GLY A 205 15.20 -9.59 7.89
N ALA A 206 14.14 -9.16 7.23
CA ALA A 206 12.89 -8.77 7.90
C ALA A 206 12.05 -9.98 8.34
N PHE A 207 12.28 -11.16 7.76
CA PHE A 207 11.43 -12.34 7.89
C PHE A 207 12.08 -13.48 8.66
N ASP A 208 11.26 -14.30 9.29
CA ASP A 208 11.74 -15.57 9.84
C ASP A 208 12.09 -16.59 8.73
N ALA A 209 12.72 -17.71 9.14
CA ALA A 209 13.17 -18.73 8.19
C ALA A 209 12.00 -19.37 7.40
N ALA A 210 10.85 -19.57 8.03
CA ALA A 210 9.68 -20.17 7.37
C ALA A 210 9.08 -19.22 6.32
N SER A 211 9.02 -17.93 6.62
CA SER A 211 8.56 -16.91 5.69
C SER A 211 9.51 -16.74 4.51
N ASN A 212 10.83 -16.72 4.76
CA ASN A 212 11.83 -16.71 3.69
C ASN A 212 11.70 -17.95 2.78
N ALA A 213 11.53 -19.14 3.34
CA ALA A 213 11.32 -20.37 2.55
C ALA A 213 10.04 -20.29 1.69
N ALA A 214 8.96 -19.69 2.20
CA ALA A 214 7.73 -19.47 1.42
C ALA A 214 7.95 -18.50 0.25
N ILE A 215 8.69 -17.41 0.45
CA ILE A 215 9.07 -16.46 -0.61
C ILE A 215 9.93 -17.15 -1.65
N GLU A 216 10.94 -17.93 -1.23
CA GLU A 216 11.84 -18.64 -2.13
C GLU A 216 11.17 -19.75 -2.93
N HIS A 217 10.16 -20.37 -2.36
CA HIS A 217 9.34 -21.35 -3.07
C HIS A 217 8.49 -20.71 -4.16
N ALA A 218 7.94 -19.52 -3.88
CA ALA A 218 7.04 -18.82 -4.81
C ALA A 218 7.78 -18.08 -5.93
N TYR A 219 8.96 -17.54 -5.63
CA TYR A 219 9.75 -16.77 -6.59
C TYR A 219 11.07 -17.49 -6.91
N PRO A 220 11.34 -17.87 -8.17
CA PRO A 220 12.62 -18.46 -8.54
C PRO A 220 13.77 -17.45 -8.35
N ALA A 221 14.99 -17.94 -8.16
CA ALA A 221 16.15 -17.11 -7.79
C ALA A 221 16.40 -15.92 -8.74
N ASN A 222 16.15 -16.09 -10.04
CA ASN A 222 16.29 -15.04 -11.04
C ASN A 222 15.14 -14.01 -11.06
N ARG A 223 14.14 -14.18 -10.22
CA ARG A 223 13.02 -13.25 -10.02
C ARG A 223 13.03 -12.60 -8.64
N ARG A 224 14.01 -12.92 -7.81
CA ARG A 224 14.17 -12.34 -6.47
C ARG A 224 15.24 -11.24 -6.46
N ILE A 225 14.83 -10.02 -6.21
CA ILE A 225 15.71 -8.87 -6.04
C ILE A 225 15.81 -8.60 -4.53
N ALA A 226 16.71 -9.33 -3.86
CA ALA A 226 16.97 -9.10 -2.44
C ALA A 226 17.76 -7.81 -2.27
N VAL A 227 17.30 -6.90 -1.40
CA VAL A 227 17.99 -5.64 -1.12
C VAL A 227 18.99 -5.79 0.03
N SER A 228 19.98 -4.90 0.08
CA SER A 228 20.90 -4.79 1.20
C SER A 228 20.18 -4.24 2.44
N GLU A 229 20.77 -4.43 3.64
CA GLU A 229 20.25 -3.81 4.86
C GLU A 229 20.27 -2.27 4.76
N HIS A 230 21.28 -1.73 4.10
CA HIS A 230 21.37 -0.29 3.84
C HIS A 230 20.16 0.20 3.04
N ASP A 231 19.87 -0.40 1.87
CA ASP A 231 18.72 -0.03 1.05
C ASP A 231 17.39 -0.25 1.80
N ALA A 232 17.27 -1.38 2.54
CA ALA A 232 16.06 -1.68 3.30
C ALA A 232 15.77 -0.62 4.37
N THR A 233 16.79 -0.18 5.11
CA THR A 233 16.66 0.87 6.13
C THR A 233 16.44 2.26 5.54
N HIS A 234 16.65 2.46 4.24
CA HIS A 234 16.27 3.66 3.48
C HIS A 234 14.95 3.50 2.72
N MET A 235 14.13 2.53 3.12
CA MET A 235 12.79 2.29 2.56
C MET A 235 12.77 1.90 1.07
N ALA A 236 13.84 1.28 0.54
CA ALA A 236 13.90 0.86 -0.86
C ALA A 236 12.75 -0.08 -1.26
N CYS A 237 12.33 -0.97 -0.35
CA CYS A 237 11.20 -1.86 -0.58
C CYS A 237 9.84 -1.17 -0.48
N CYS A 238 9.74 0.02 0.12
CA CYS A 238 8.49 0.78 0.16
C CYS A 238 8.25 1.47 -1.19
N ALA A 239 8.25 0.65 -2.24
CA ALA A 239 8.21 1.06 -3.64
C ALA A 239 6.82 0.87 -4.25
N LEU A 240 6.46 1.76 -5.17
CA LEU A 240 5.27 1.62 -5.99
C LEU A 240 5.67 1.09 -7.36
N ASN A 241 5.06 0.00 -7.80
CA ASN A 241 5.32 -0.57 -9.12
C ASN A 241 4.16 -0.35 -10.08
N LEU A 242 4.47 0.17 -11.27
CA LEU A 242 3.55 0.32 -12.40
C LEU A 242 4.18 -0.27 -13.66
N GLY A 243 3.83 -1.51 -13.99
CA GLY A 243 4.43 -2.23 -15.10
C GLY A 243 5.95 -2.30 -14.94
N ARG A 244 6.71 -1.74 -15.88
CA ARG A 244 8.18 -1.73 -15.81
C ARG A 244 8.77 -0.62 -14.93
N THR A 245 7.98 0.31 -14.44
CA THR A 245 8.47 1.44 -13.65
C THR A 245 8.34 1.16 -12.16
N VAL A 246 9.43 1.36 -11.43
CA VAL A 246 9.52 1.28 -9.97
C VAL A 246 9.78 2.68 -9.43
N PHE A 247 8.85 3.20 -8.64
CA PHE A 247 8.96 4.47 -7.92
C PHE A 247 9.41 4.17 -6.48
N THR A 248 10.53 4.71 -6.08
CA THR A 248 11.12 4.45 -4.76
C THR A 248 11.79 5.71 -4.22
N GLY A 249 12.18 5.71 -2.95
CA GLY A 249 13.10 6.72 -2.42
C GLY A 249 14.51 6.56 -2.97
N GLU A 250 15.48 7.16 -2.29
CA GLU A 250 16.89 6.99 -2.62
C GLU A 250 17.32 5.53 -2.46
N ILE A 251 18.03 4.99 -3.46
CA ILE A 251 18.59 3.64 -3.44
C ILE A 251 20.03 3.65 -3.90
N THR A 252 20.79 2.62 -3.53
CA THR A 252 22.16 2.45 -3.99
C THR A 252 22.24 2.22 -5.50
N ARG A 253 23.36 2.63 -6.09
CA ARG A 253 23.64 2.37 -7.49
C ARG A 253 23.62 0.87 -7.82
N GLU A 254 24.04 0.02 -6.88
CA GLU A 254 24.01 -1.43 -7.04
C GLU A 254 22.56 -1.93 -7.21
N LEU A 255 21.65 -1.50 -6.32
CA LEU A 255 20.24 -1.87 -6.41
C LEU A 255 19.59 -1.33 -7.69
N ALA A 256 19.88 -0.08 -8.06
CA ALA A 256 19.40 0.53 -9.31
C ALA A 256 19.84 -0.27 -10.53
N THR A 257 21.10 -0.72 -10.57
CA THR A 257 21.63 -1.58 -11.66
C THR A 257 20.91 -2.92 -11.72
N ARG A 258 20.70 -3.58 -10.57
CA ARG A 258 20.00 -4.87 -10.53
C ARG A 258 18.53 -4.78 -10.98
N LEU A 259 17.85 -3.69 -10.63
CA LEU A 259 16.50 -3.40 -11.13
C LEU A 259 16.50 -3.18 -12.63
N PHE A 260 17.46 -2.41 -13.15
CA PHE A 260 17.62 -2.16 -14.58
C PHE A 260 17.90 -3.46 -15.35
N ASP A 261 18.81 -4.32 -14.89
CA ASP A 261 19.14 -5.61 -15.50
C ASP A 261 17.93 -6.57 -15.49
N ALA A 262 17.06 -6.46 -14.47
CA ALA A 262 15.80 -7.18 -14.41
C ALA A 262 14.72 -6.58 -15.35
N GLY A 263 15.01 -5.45 -15.98
CA GLY A 263 14.18 -4.79 -16.96
C GLY A 263 13.24 -3.73 -16.40
N PHE A 264 13.53 -3.18 -15.23
CA PHE A 264 12.76 -2.09 -14.64
C PHE A 264 13.40 -0.73 -14.85
N ASP A 265 12.59 0.28 -15.10
CA ASP A 265 12.96 1.69 -15.07
C ASP A 265 12.75 2.21 -13.64
N VAL A 266 13.76 2.83 -13.05
CA VAL A 266 13.69 3.33 -11.66
C VAL A 266 13.47 4.82 -11.66
N VAL A 267 12.47 5.28 -10.94
CA VAL A 267 12.20 6.69 -10.66
C VAL A 267 12.43 6.93 -9.17
N GLN A 268 13.53 7.61 -8.85
CA GLN A 268 13.85 7.99 -7.48
C GLN A 268 13.12 9.29 -7.11
N LEU A 269 12.55 9.30 -5.91
CA LEU A 269 11.73 10.38 -5.36
C LEU A 269 12.36 10.90 -4.06
N GLU A 270 12.35 12.20 -3.89
CA GLU A 270 12.72 12.82 -2.62
C GLU A 270 11.61 12.59 -1.58
N LEU A 271 11.85 11.74 -0.60
CA LEU A 271 10.86 11.33 0.40
C LEU A 271 11.40 11.37 1.85
N SER A 272 12.49 12.09 2.10
CA SER A 272 13.18 12.11 3.39
C SER A 272 12.27 12.50 4.56
N GLU A 273 11.29 13.38 4.35
CA GLU A 273 10.34 13.75 5.40
C GLU A 273 9.39 12.60 5.77
N PHE A 274 8.93 11.82 4.79
CA PHE A 274 8.02 10.71 5.03
C PHE A 274 8.74 9.50 5.63
N ILE A 275 10.01 9.30 5.31
CA ILE A 275 10.86 8.27 5.95
C ILE A 275 10.97 8.51 7.45
N LYS A 276 10.99 9.78 7.93
CA LYS A 276 10.93 10.11 9.37
C LYS A 276 9.67 9.55 10.05
N GLY A 277 8.56 9.47 9.31
CA GLY A 277 7.30 8.87 9.75
C GLY A 277 7.23 7.35 9.54
N GLY A 278 8.23 6.78 8.86
CA GLY A 278 8.32 5.36 8.59
C GLY A 278 7.62 4.90 7.31
N GLY A 279 7.34 5.79 6.35
CA GLY A 279 6.74 5.45 5.08
C GLY A 279 7.55 5.92 3.88
N GLY A 280 7.38 5.24 2.75
CA GLY A 280 7.99 5.57 1.46
C GLY A 280 6.94 5.75 0.36
N ALA A 281 7.34 5.58 -0.90
CA ALA A 281 6.46 5.83 -2.05
C ALA A 281 5.17 5.00 -2.00
N LYS A 282 5.25 3.72 -1.62
CA LYS A 282 4.08 2.83 -1.53
C LYS A 282 3.07 3.30 -0.51
N SER A 283 3.53 3.70 0.68
CA SER A 283 2.66 4.13 1.78
C SER A 283 1.82 5.37 1.44
N LEU A 284 2.33 6.25 0.56
CA LEU A 284 1.70 7.52 0.17
C LEU A 284 0.61 7.37 -0.90
N ALA A 285 0.44 6.20 -1.51
CA ALA A 285 -0.47 6.00 -2.62
C ALA A 285 -1.23 4.68 -2.52
N LEU A 286 -2.51 4.76 -2.15
CA LEU A 286 -3.43 3.62 -2.14
C LEU A 286 -3.90 3.32 -3.57
N ARG A 287 -3.74 2.08 -4.01
CA ARG A 287 -4.20 1.66 -5.34
C ARG A 287 -5.72 1.51 -5.35
N LEU A 288 -6.38 2.19 -6.27
CA LEU A 288 -7.84 2.11 -6.45
C LEU A 288 -8.26 1.19 -7.61
N SER A 289 -7.35 0.88 -8.53
CA SER A 289 -7.63 0.05 -9.70
C SER A 289 -6.45 -0.83 -10.06
N ASP A 290 -6.75 -2.02 -10.57
CA ASP A 290 -5.80 -3.05 -10.99
C ASP A 290 -5.64 -3.12 -12.52
N LEU A 291 -5.97 -2.04 -13.23
CA LEU A 291 -5.83 -2.01 -14.68
C LEU A 291 -4.36 -2.20 -15.09
N PRO A 292 -4.08 -3.10 -16.04
CA PRO A 292 -2.74 -3.26 -16.54
C PRO A 292 -2.25 -1.96 -17.18
N VAL A 293 -1.01 -1.59 -16.88
CA VAL A 293 -0.35 -0.49 -17.57
C VAL A 293 -0.04 -0.97 -18.99
N THR A 294 -0.72 -0.43 -20.00
CA THR A 294 -0.28 -0.59 -21.38
C THR A 294 1.11 0.05 -21.50
N HIS A 295 2.09 -0.74 -21.98
CA HIS A 295 3.51 -0.37 -22.06
C HIS A 295 3.75 0.84 -23.01
N ALA A 296 3.34 2.02 -22.60
CA ALA A 296 3.87 3.25 -23.18
C ALA A 296 5.21 3.52 -22.48
N ARG A 297 6.31 3.47 -23.23
CA ARG A 297 7.61 3.93 -22.74
C ARG A 297 7.44 5.36 -22.24
N LEU A 298 7.61 5.56 -20.94
CA LEU A 298 7.81 6.90 -20.41
C LEU A 298 9.11 7.41 -21.03
N GLY A 299 9.01 8.48 -21.82
CA GLY A 299 10.18 9.20 -22.33
C GLY A 299 10.82 10.00 -21.21
N LEU A 300 11.29 9.30 -20.16
CA LEU A 300 12.10 9.89 -19.12
C LEU A 300 13.54 9.95 -19.61
N LEU A 301 14.07 11.15 -19.76
CA LEU A 301 15.47 11.38 -20.04
C LEU A 301 16.31 10.81 -18.88
N PRO A 302 17.45 10.16 -19.16
CA PRO A 302 18.36 9.72 -18.11
C PRO A 302 18.81 10.94 -17.30
N VAL A 303 18.67 10.85 -15.98
CA VAL A 303 19.23 11.84 -15.08
C VAL A 303 20.74 11.76 -15.21
N SER A 304 21.36 12.85 -15.66
CA SER A 304 22.80 13.03 -15.84
C SER A 304 23.55 13.06 -14.51
#